data_5290a5f342dc37551fd17af8230fd90e
#
_entry.id   5290a5f342dc37551fd17af8230fd90e
#
_cell.length_a   1.000
_cell.length_b   1.000
_cell.length_c   1.000
_cell.angle_alpha   90.00
_cell.angle_beta   90.00
_cell.angle_gamma   90.00
#
_symmetry.space_group_name_H-M   'P 1'
#
loop_
_entity.id
_entity.type
_entity.pdbx_description
1 polymer ?
#
loop_
_entity_poly.entity_id
_entity_poly.type
_entity_poly.pdbx_seq_one_letter_code
_entity_poly.pdbx_strand_id
1 'polypeptide(L)'
;MQISDKIKITMLPAKAGDCILIEFLKENYHILIDCGYADTYYNYLKDILADLSAKGKRIQLLVITHIDADHIRGIQAFLRENGDADNPVIIGVDEVWYNAFSQIETEPKQQGSVSGYLRMVLQGKALQGNINSKSGSHDISVTQGNTVAELLLGHGYHWNERFMGRAVCTENVET
;
A
#
# COMPACT_ATOMS: atom_id res chain seq x y z
N MET A 1 -27.00 -0.10 -24.83
CA MET A 1 -26.41 -1.32 -24.20
C MET A 1 -26.36 -1.06 -22.70
N GLN A 2 -27.25 -1.71 -21.93
CA GLN A 2 -27.20 -1.57 -20.48
C GLN A 2 -25.92 -2.24 -20.00
N ILE A 3 -25.02 -1.46 -19.39
CA ILE A 3 -23.90 -1.98 -18.65
C ILE A 3 -24.50 -2.61 -17.39
N SER A 4 -24.64 -3.93 -17.39
CA SER A 4 -25.04 -4.65 -16.16
C SER A 4 -23.96 -4.39 -15.11
N ASP A 5 -24.33 -4.46 -13.82
CA ASP A 5 -23.43 -4.35 -12.68
C ASP A 5 -22.33 -5.43 -12.78
N LYS A 6 -21.29 -5.14 -13.55
CA LYS A 6 -20.21 -6.09 -13.80
C LYS A 6 -19.01 -5.72 -12.96
N ILE A 7 -18.58 -6.67 -12.17
CA ILE A 7 -17.29 -6.65 -11.49
C ILE A 7 -16.34 -7.49 -12.35
N LYS A 8 -15.18 -6.92 -12.64
CA LYS A 8 -14.08 -7.65 -13.28
C LYS A 8 -12.98 -7.85 -12.25
N ILE A 9 -12.54 -9.08 -12.06
CA ILE A 9 -11.43 -9.43 -11.19
C ILE A 9 -10.31 -9.97 -12.07
N THR A 10 -9.14 -9.33 -11.98
CA THR A 10 -7.93 -9.74 -12.68
C THR A 10 -6.88 -10.16 -11.65
N MET A 11 -6.51 -11.43 -11.66
CA MET A 11 -5.41 -11.97 -10.88
C MET A 11 -4.17 -12.02 -11.74
N LEU A 12 -3.09 -11.37 -11.31
CA LEU A 12 -1.83 -11.33 -12.05
C LEU A 12 -0.86 -12.41 -11.57
N PRO A 13 0.07 -12.86 -12.43
CA PRO A 13 1.06 -13.86 -12.05
C PRO A 13 2.01 -13.33 -10.96
N ALA A 14 1.74 -13.66 -9.70
CA ALA A 14 2.49 -13.17 -8.54
C ALA A 14 3.35 -14.25 -7.86
N LYS A 15 3.45 -15.44 -8.43
CA LYS A 15 4.17 -16.59 -7.86
C LYS A 15 3.54 -17.02 -6.52
N ALA A 16 4.27 -16.81 -5.40
CA ALA A 16 3.79 -17.14 -4.06
C ALA A 16 2.92 -16.03 -3.44
N GLY A 17 3.00 -14.81 -3.97
CA GLY A 17 2.25 -13.66 -3.46
C GLY A 17 0.95 -13.41 -4.19
N ASP A 18 0.37 -12.25 -3.94
CA ASP A 18 -0.87 -11.80 -4.56
C ASP A 18 -0.69 -10.49 -5.35
N CYS A 19 -1.45 -10.35 -6.42
CA CYS A 19 -1.64 -9.10 -7.15
C CYS A 19 -3.00 -9.16 -7.84
N ILE A 20 -4.00 -8.47 -7.26
CA ILE A 20 -5.39 -8.59 -7.66
C ILE A 20 -5.94 -7.20 -7.96
N LEU A 21 -6.46 -7.02 -9.17
CA LEU A 21 -7.17 -5.81 -9.56
C LEU A 21 -8.66 -6.11 -9.66
N ILE A 22 -9.47 -5.37 -8.90
CA ILE A 22 -10.93 -5.44 -8.92
C ILE A 22 -11.46 -4.16 -9.54
N GLU A 23 -12.25 -4.29 -10.60
CA GLU A 23 -12.83 -3.19 -11.35
C GLU A 23 -14.37 -3.25 -11.25
N PHE A 24 -14.98 -2.29 -10.57
CA PHE A 24 -16.43 -2.07 -10.55
C PHE A 24 -16.77 -1.18 -11.75
N LEU A 25 -17.19 -1.81 -12.85
CA LEU A 25 -17.26 -1.15 -14.17
C LEU A 25 -18.31 -0.04 -14.23
N LYS A 26 -19.39 -0.16 -13.46
CA LYS A 26 -20.48 0.82 -13.43
C LYS A 26 -20.11 2.05 -12.59
N GLU A 27 -19.54 1.81 -11.44
CA GLU A 27 -19.14 2.82 -10.45
C GLU A 27 -17.84 3.50 -10.83
N ASN A 28 -17.12 2.94 -11.80
CA ASN A 28 -15.76 3.36 -12.14
C ASN A 28 -14.82 3.37 -10.94
N TYR A 29 -14.92 2.32 -10.12
CA TYR A 29 -14.18 2.16 -8.88
C TYR A 29 -13.21 0.98 -9.01
N HIS A 30 -11.94 1.20 -8.64
CA HIS A 30 -10.89 0.21 -8.81
C HIS A 30 -10.21 -0.02 -7.47
N ILE A 31 -10.06 -1.29 -7.10
CA ILE A 31 -9.31 -1.72 -5.92
C ILE A 31 -8.11 -2.54 -6.41
N LEU A 32 -6.92 -2.17 -5.96
CA LEU A 32 -5.70 -2.95 -6.15
C LEU A 32 -5.31 -3.58 -4.81
N ILE A 33 -5.16 -4.90 -4.78
CA ILE A 33 -4.75 -5.65 -3.60
C ILE A 33 -3.39 -6.27 -3.89
N ASP A 34 -2.39 -5.86 -3.13
CA ASP A 34 -0.98 -6.21 -3.26
C ASP A 34 -0.42 -6.05 -4.70
N CYS A 35 0.87 -6.16 -4.86
CA CYS A 35 1.54 -6.05 -6.17
C CYS A 35 2.54 -7.18 -6.43
N GLY A 36 2.53 -8.22 -5.62
CA GLY A 36 3.44 -9.34 -5.74
C GLY A 36 4.90 -8.98 -5.53
N TYR A 37 5.77 -9.71 -6.20
CA TYR A 37 7.19 -9.35 -6.32
C TYR A 37 7.39 -8.17 -7.29
N ALA A 38 8.56 -7.57 -7.29
CA ALA A 38 8.92 -6.52 -8.24
C ALA A 38 8.75 -6.96 -9.71
N ASP A 39 9.05 -8.22 -10.03
CA ASP A 39 8.84 -8.78 -11.38
C ASP A 39 7.36 -8.77 -11.78
N THR A 40 6.44 -9.01 -10.84
CA THR A 40 4.99 -8.95 -11.08
C THR A 40 4.57 -7.55 -11.48
N TYR A 41 5.07 -6.56 -10.75
CA TYR A 41 4.83 -5.16 -11.06
C TYR A 41 5.37 -4.80 -12.45
N TYR A 42 6.66 -5.04 -12.71
CA TYR A 42 7.29 -4.62 -13.96
C TYR A 42 6.78 -5.34 -15.20
N ASN A 43 6.48 -6.64 -15.09
CA ASN A 43 6.12 -7.44 -16.26
C ASN A 43 4.62 -7.45 -16.57
N TYR A 44 3.77 -7.10 -15.61
CA TYR A 44 2.32 -7.24 -15.78
C TYR A 44 1.51 -6.03 -15.29
N LEU A 45 1.75 -5.57 -14.06
CA LEU A 45 0.87 -4.58 -13.44
C LEU A 45 1.09 -3.18 -13.99
N LYS A 46 2.33 -2.77 -14.23
CA LYS A 46 2.70 -1.42 -14.64
C LYS A 46 1.94 -0.96 -15.90
N ASP A 47 1.92 -1.79 -16.93
CA ASP A 47 1.24 -1.48 -18.19
C ASP A 47 -0.28 -1.39 -18.00
N ILE A 48 -0.86 -2.25 -17.15
CA ILE A 48 -2.29 -2.20 -16.84
C ILE A 48 -2.65 -0.89 -16.12
N LEU A 49 -1.82 -0.46 -15.16
CA LEU A 49 -2.04 0.81 -14.46
C LEU A 49 -1.90 2.01 -15.39
N ALA A 50 -0.92 1.99 -16.28
CA ALA A 50 -0.74 3.03 -17.31
C ALA A 50 -1.92 3.10 -18.27
N ASP A 51 -2.43 1.94 -18.70
CA ASP A 51 -3.61 1.85 -19.57
C ASP A 51 -4.89 2.36 -18.87
N LEU A 52 -5.06 2.09 -17.58
CA LEU A 52 -6.17 2.63 -16.79
C LEU A 52 -6.05 4.16 -16.69
N SER A 53 -4.87 4.66 -16.37
CA SER A 53 -4.59 6.09 -16.27
C SER A 53 -4.85 6.82 -17.59
N ALA A 54 -4.41 6.25 -18.72
CA ALA A 54 -4.67 6.80 -20.06
C ALA A 54 -6.18 6.90 -20.38
N LYS A 55 -7.01 6.10 -19.73
CA LYS A 55 -8.48 6.14 -19.80
C LYS A 55 -9.12 7.06 -18.77
N GLY A 56 -8.33 7.86 -18.06
CA GLY A 56 -8.80 8.75 -17.00
C GLY A 56 -9.25 8.01 -15.73
N LYS A 57 -8.78 6.77 -15.51
CA LYS A 57 -9.09 5.98 -14.34
C LYS A 57 -8.07 6.21 -13.23
N ARG A 58 -8.46 5.87 -12.00
CA ARG A 58 -7.62 5.93 -10.79
C ARG A 58 -7.77 4.62 -10.01
N ILE A 59 -6.91 4.39 -9.08
CA ILE A 59 -7.07 3.38 -8.03
C ILE A 59 -7.71 4.07 -6.82
N GLN A 60 -8.97 3.78 -6.53
CA GLN A 60 -9.65 4.38 -5.39
C GLN A 60 -9.17 3.79 -4.08
N LEU A 61 -8.76 2.52 -4.09
CA LEU A 61 -8.23 1.87 -2.91
C LEU A 61 -7.07 0.94 -3.26
N LEU A 62 -5.91 1.18 -2.67
CA LEU A 62 -4.79 0.27 -2.63
C LEU A 62 -4.77 -0.44 -1.28
N VAL A 63 -4.92 -1.76 -1.27
CA VAL A 63 -4.83 -2.58 -0.05
C VAL A 63 -3.49 -3.30 -0.04
N ILE A 64 -2.73 -3.15 1.03
CA ILE A 64 -1.49 -3.86 1.30
C ILE A 64 -1.76 -4.79 2.47
N THR A 65 -1.88 -6.09 2.18
CA THR A 65 -2.43 -7.06 3.13
C THR A 65 -1.46 -7.39 4.25
N HIS A 66 -0.17 -7.55 3.93
CA HIS A 66 0.87 -7.85 4.90
C HIS A 66 2.28 -7.49 4.39
N ILE A 67 3.30 -7.73 5.24
CA ILE A 67 4.66 -7.24 5.02
C ILE A 67 5.59 -8.23 4.31
N ASP A 68 5.10 -9.39 3.90
CA ASP A 68 5.96 -10.39 3.27
C ASP A 68 6.43 -9.96 1.87
N ALA A 69 7.63 -10.34 1.52
CA ALA A 69 8.33 -9.85 0.34
C ALA A 69 7.59 -10.10 -0.98
N ASP A 70 6.81 -11.16 -1.03
CA ASP A 70 6.00 -11.58 -2.17
C ASP A 70 4.70 -10.78 -2.34
N HIS A 71 4.39 -9.91 -1.40
CA HIS A 71 3.28 -8.97 -1.47
C HIS A 71 3.74 -7.53 -1.62
N ILE A 72 4.81 -7.13 -0.92
CA ILE A 72 5.19 -5.71 -0.82
C ILE A 72 6.32 -5.26 -1.74
N ARG A 73 7.13 -6.16 -2.33
CA ARG A 73 8.21 -5.74 -3.24
C ARG A 73 7.68 -5.04 -4.49
N GLY A 74 6.57 -5.52 -5.03
CA GLY A 74 5.87 -4.86 -6.12
C GLY A 74 5.31 -3.50 -5.71
N ILE A 75 4.77 -3.38 -4.50
CA ILE A 75 4.32 -2.10 -3.92
C ILE A 75 5.47 -1.09 -3.84
N GLN A 76 6.64 -1.51 -3.33
CA GLN A 76 7.81 -0.62 -3.26
C GLN A 76 8.25 -0.13 -4.64
N ALA A 77 8.25 -1.04 -5.63
CA ALA A 77 8.60 -0.68 -7.02
C ALA A 77 7.58 0.31 -7.59
N PHE A 78 6.29 0.04 -7.40
CA PHE A 78 5.21 0.92 -7.83
C PHE A 78 5.30 2.31 -7.19
N LEU A 79 5.38 2.40 -5.86
CA LEU A 79 5.41 3.69 -5.16
C LEU A 79 6.62 4.56 -5.54
N ARG A 80 7.80 3.93 -5.74
CA ARG A 80 8.99 4.66 -6.18
C ARG A 80 8.85 5.24 -7.59
N GLU A 81 8.23 4.50 -8.50
CA GLU A 81 8.02 4.99 -9.87
C GLU A 81 6.83 5.93 -10.01
N ASN A 82 5.78 5.69 -9.23
CA ASN A 82 4.58 6.53 -9.25
C ASN A 82 4.84 7.91 -8.62
N GLY A 83 5.77 7.98 -7.66
CA GLY A 83 6.22 9.22 -7.04
C GLY A 83 5.14 9.88 -6.18
N ASP A 84 5.02 11.19 -6.30
CA ASP A 84 4.15 12.05 -5.51
C ASP A 84 2.67 11.74 -5.76
N ALA A 85 1.89 11.60 -4.69
CA ALA A 85 0.46 11.26 -4.76
C ALA A 85 -0.38 12.36 -5.42
N ASP A 86 0.02 13.63 -5.27
CA ASP A 86 -0.67 14.77 -5.89
C ASP A 86 -0.33 14.92 -7.38
N ASN A 87 0.85 14.41 -7.80
CA ASN A 87 1.29 14.47 -9.18
C ASN A 87 1.89 13.12 -9.64
N PRO A 88 1.09 12.05 -9.65
CA PRO A 88 1.57 10.71 -9.92
C PRO A 88 2.03 10.52 -11.38
N VAL A 89 3.15 9.79 -11.56
CA VAL A 89 3.72 9.52 -12.89
C VAL A 89 2.92 8.47 -13.65
N ILE A 90 2.33 7.49 -12.95
CA ILE A 90 1.66 6.35 -13.58
C ILE A 90 0.15 6.47 -13.41
N ILE A 91 -0.36 6.46 -12.16
CA ILE A 91 -1.79 6.48 -11.88
C ILE A 91 -2.08 7.10 -10.52
N GLY A 92 -3.17 7.86 -10.42
CA GLY A 92 -3.63 8.37 -9.13
C GLY A 92 -4.12 7.26 -8.21
N VAL A 93 -3.79 7.39 -6.92
CA VAL A 93 -4.28 6.52 -5.85
C VAL A 93 -4.98 7.39 -4.83
N ASP A 94 -6.25 7.09 -4.52
CA ASP A 94 -7.06 7.95 -3.65
C ASP A 94 -6.87 7.62 -2.18
N GLU A 95 -6.75 6.33 -1.83
CA GLU A 95 -6.54 5.89 -0.45
C GLU A 95 -5.70 4.61 -0.40
N VAL A 96 -4.89 4.45 0.65
CA VAL A 96 -4.11 3.25 0.93
C VAL A 96 -4.50 2.68 2.28
N TRP A 97 -4.79 1.38 2.31
CA TRP A 97 -4.95 0.62 3.55
C TRP A 97 -3.73 -0.27 3.77
N TYR A 98 -3.03 -0.01 4.86
CA TYR A 98 -1.82 -0.75 5.20
C TYR A 98 -1.57 -0.73 6.71
N ASN A 99 -1.44 -1.90 7.31
CA ASN A 99 -1.09 -2.04 8.73
C ASN A 99 0.43 -2.23 8.88
N ALA A 100 1.16 -1.13 9.00
CA ALA A 100 2.59 -1.18 9.28
C ALA A 100 2.84 -1.73 10.70
N PHE A 101 3.96 -2.41 10.88
CA PHE A 101 4.36 -2.98 12.17
C PHE A 101 4.36 -1.95 13.30
N SER A 102 4.81 -0.74 13.02
CA SER A 102 4.79 0.39 13.97
C SER A 102 3.41 0.81 14.45
N GLN A 103 2.34 0.47 13.71
CA GLN A 103 0.95 0.77 14.10
C GLN A 103 0.36 -0.34 14.96
N ILE A 104 0.87 -1.57 14.84
CA ILE A 104 0.36 -2.74 15.56
C ILE A 104 0.94 -2.79 16.99
N GLU A 105 2.18 -2.34 17.18
CA GLU A 105 2.84 -2.34 18.50
C GLU A 105 2.43 -1.21 19.44
N THR A 106 1.76 -0.17 18.94
CA THR A 106 1.27 0.90 19.79
C THR A 106 -0.08 0.53 20.38
N GLU A 107 -0.06 -0.12 21.55
CA GLU A 107 -1.21 -0.12 22.47
C GLU A 107 -1.75 1.30 22.62
N PRO A 108 -3.08 1.50 22.74
CA PRO A 108 -3.70 2.83 22.85
C PRO A 108 -3.39 3.46 24.21
N LYS A 109 -2.14 3.75 24.50
CA LYS A 109 -1.74 4.61 25.59
C LYS A 109 -1.48 6.01 25.05
N GLN A 110 -2.52 6.83 25.18
CA GLN A 110 -2.58 8.27 24.88
C GLN A 110 -2.91 8.64 23.41
N GLN A 111 -3.98 9.42 23.31
CA GLN A 111 -4.31 10.31 22.20
C GLN A 111 -3.07 11.11 21.74
N GLY A 112 -2.29 10.54 20.87
CA GLY A 112 -1.11 11.15 20.30
C GLY A 112 -1.08 10.80 18.83
N SER A 113 -1.83 11.59 18.08
CA SER A 113 -1.68 11.92 16.67
C SER A 113 -0.59 11.14 15.91
N VAL A 114 -0.88 10.84 14.63
CA VAL A 114 0.06 10.58 13.52
C VAL A 114 1.37 11.40 13.63
N SER A 115 1.35 12.51 14.37
CA SER A 115 2.49 13.38 14.65
C SER A 115 3.68 12.71 15.35
N GLY A 116 3.48 11.65 16.12
CA GLY A 116 4.59 10.99 16.84
C GLY A 116 5.47 10.15 15.91
N TYR A 117 4.86 9.35 15.05
CA TYR A 117 5.59 8.56 14.05
C TYR A 117 6.17 9.46 12.95
N LEU A 118 5.39 10.42 12.45
CA LEU A 118 5.85 11.44 11.51
C LEU A 118 7.03 12.23 12.07
N ARG A 119 7.00 12.64 13.33
CA ARG A 119 8.16 13.28 13.98
C ARG A 119 9.37 12.36 14.04
N MET A 120 9.19 11.08 14.29
CA MET A 120 10.28 10.11 14.38
C MET A 120 10.92 9.85 13.01
N VAL A 121 10.12 9.75 11.96
CA VAL A 121 10.58 9.59 10.57
C VAL A 121 11.24 10.88 10.06
N LEU A 122 10.59 12.05 10.25
CA LEU A 122 11.10 13.34 9.80
C LEU A 122 12.32 13.83 10.59
N GLN A 123 12.54 13.36 11.83
CA GLN A 123 13.72 13.69 12.62
C GLN A 123 14.95 12.81 12.30
N GLY A 124 14.87 11.97 11.25
CA GLY A 124 15.99 11.13 10.83
C GLY A 124 16.43 10.12 11.89
N LYS A 125 15.62 9.90 12.92
CA LYS A 125 15.76 8.79 13.84
C LYS A 125 15.13 7.56 13.20
N ALA A 126 15.68 7.14 12.04
CA ALA A 126 15.58 5.77 11.64
C ALA A 126 15.82 4.94 12.90
N LEU A 127 14.96 3.99 13.18
CA LEU A 127 15.20 2.97 14.18
C LEU A 127 16.52 2.24 13.86
N GLN A 128 17.64 2.88 14.14
CA GLN A 128 18.88 2.20 14.46
C GLN A 128 18.69 1.63 15.88
N GLY A 129 17.64 0.84 16.04
CA GLY A 129 17.59 -0.13 17.10
C GLY A 129 18.73 -1.07 16.84
N ASN A 130 19.61 -1.21 17.81
CA ASN A 130 20.62 -2.25 17.90
C ASN A 130 19.94 -3.61 17.69
N ILE A 131 19.73 -3.98 16.44
CA ILE A 131 19.34 -5.33 16.07
C ILE A 131 20.65 -6.11 16.11
N ASN A 132 20.96 -6.62 17.29
CA ASN A 132 21.88 -7.74 17.42
C ASN A 132 21.23 -8.91 16.67
N SER A 133 21.51 -8.97 15.39
CA SER A 133 21.02 -9.93 14.45
C SER A 133 21.39 -11.34 14.88
N LYS A 134 20.40 -12.08 15.31
CA LYS A 134 20.34 -13.51 15.04
C LYS A 134 19.07 -13.72 14.25
N SER A 135 19.29 -13.80 12.96
CA SER A 135 18.57 -14.55 11.97
C SER A 135 17.39 -13.94 11.22
N GLY A 136 17.32 -14.32 9.99
CA GLY A 136 16.14 -14.91 9.39
C GLY A 136 15.26 -13.95 8.61
N SER A 137 14.47 -14.52 7.74
CA SER A 137 13.52 -13.89 6.81
C SER A 137 12.57 -12.87 7.46
N HIS A 138 12.32 -12.99 8.76
CA HIS A 138 11.38 -12.12 9.49
C HIS A 138 11.90 -10.66 9.64
N ASP A 139 13.20 -10.50 9.92
CA ASP A 139 13.81 -9.16 10.06
C ASP A 139 13.84 -8.39 8.73
N ILE A 140 13.96 -9.12 7.61
CA ILE A 140 13.95 -8.54 6.27
C ILE A 140 12.56 -8.01 5.93
N SER A 141 11.50 -8.75 6.28
CA SER A 141 10.12 -8.35 6.02
C SER A 141 9.72 -7.10 6.80
N VAL A 142 10.12 -7.00 8.07
CA VAL A 142 9.87 -5.80 8.89
C VAL A 142 10.57 -4.57 8.31
N THR A 143 11.84 -4.70 7.89
CA THR A 143 12.57 -3.60 7.23
C THR A 143 11.89 -3.18 5.93
N GLN A 144 11.40 -4.12 5.14
CA GLN A 144 10.69 -3.84 3.90
C GLN A 144 9.34 -3.18 4.15
N GLY A 145 8.61 -3.59 5.17
CA GLY A 145 7.37 -2.95 5.60
C GLY A 145 7.58 -1.51 6.04
N ASN A 146 8.62 -1.22 6.82
CA ASN A 146 8.97 0.14 7.19
C ASN A 146 9.31 0.99 5.96
N THR A 147 10.00 0.43 4.96
CA THR A 147 10.27 1.14 3.69
C THR A 147 8.98 1.51 2.95
N VAL A 148 7.94 0.66 2.97
CA VAL A 148 6.64 1.00 2.38
C VAL A 148 6.00 2.18 3.13
N ALA A 149 5.99 2.16 4.45
CA ALA A 149 5.47 3.26 5.26
C ALA A 149 6.22 4.59 4.99
N GLU A 150 7.55 4.54 4.87
CA GLU A 150 8.37 5.70 4.51
C GLU A 150 8.03 6.25 3.12
N LEU A 151 7.81 5.38 2.14
CA LEU A 151 7.40 5.78 0.79
C LEU A 151 6.01 6.41 0.79
N LEU A 152 5.04 5.81 1.49
CA LEU A 152 3.69 6.36 1.58
C LEU A 152 3.69 7.77 2.19
N LEU A 153 4.41 7.96 3.29
CA LEU A 153 4.52 9.25 3.96
C LEU A 153 5.34 10.26 3.14
N GLY A 154 6.49 9.82 2.60
CA GLY A 154 7.40 10.69 1.86
C GLY A 154 6.81 11.21 0.56
N HIS A 155 5.90 10.48 -0.05
CA HIS A 155 5.20 10.85 -1.28
C HIS A 155 3.78 11.37 -1.06
N GLY A 156 3.36 11.58 0.19
CA GLY A 156 2.08 12.22 0.51
C GLY A 156 0.84 11.36 0.21
N TYR A 157 0.95 10.04 0.23
CA TYR A 157 -0.22 9.18 0.04
C TYR A 157 -1.17 9.24 1.23
N HIS A 158 -2.49 9.27 0.95
CA HIS A 158 -3.54 9.17 1.96
C HIS A 158 -3.57 7.74 2.54
N TRP A 159 -2.90 7.56 3.67
CA TRP A 159 -2.69 6.26 4.29
C TRP A 159 -3.49 6.12 5.57
N ASN A 160 -4.45 5.18 5.59
CA ASN A 160 -5.36 4.90 6.70
C ASN A 160 -6.05 6.16 7.26
N GLU A 161 -6.31 7.16 6.44
CA GLU A 161 -6.87 8.44 6.92
C GLU A 161 -8.27 8.27 7.50
N ARG A 162 -9.12 7.43 6.92
CA ARG A 162 -10.45 7.11 7.46
C ARG A 162 -10.39 6.54 8.86
N PHE A 163 -9.27 5.94 9.23
CA PHE A 163 -9.02 5.35 10.54
C PHE A 163 -8.14 6.25 11.41
N MET A 164 -8.01 7.53 11.06
CA MET A 164 -7.16 8.51 11.76
C MET A 164 -5.69 8.04 11.88
N GLY A 165 -5.18 7.36 10.85
CA GLY A 165 -3.84 6.78 10.82
C GLY A 165 -3.64 5.56 11.73
N ARG A 166 -4.72 4.99 12.27
CA ARG A 166 -4.66 3.74 13.06
C ARG A 166 -4.62 2.52 12.15
N ALA A 167 -4.32 1.36 12.73
CA ALA A 167 -4.46 0.10 12.02
C ALA A 167 -5.90 -0.13 11.57
N VAL A 168 -6.06 -0.63 10.35
CA VAL A 168 -7.37 -1.06 9.84
C VAL A 168 -7.72 -2.38 10.49
N CYS A 169 -8.82 -2.43 11.22
CA CYS A 169 -9.33 -3.64 11.86
C CYS A 169 -10.86 -3.66 11.82
N THR A 170 -11.46 -4.80 12.11
CA THR A 170 -12.92 -4.98 12.05
C THR A 170 -13.69 -4.06 13.01
N GLU A 171 -13.03 -3.58 14.07
CA GLU A 171 -13.65 -2.72 15.09
C GLU A 171 -13.76 -1.27 14.63
N ASN A 172 -12.99 -0.84 13.64
CA ASN A 172 -12.98 0.53 13.14
C ASN A 172 -13.44 0.67 11.68
N VAL A 173 -13.82 -0.44 11.04
CA VAL A 173 -14.50 -0.42 9.73
C VAL A 173 -16.01 -0.38 10.02
N GLU A 174 -16.61 0.79 9.93
CA GLU A 174 -18.07 0.92 9.96
C GLU A 174 -18.67 0.31 8.68
N THR A 175 -19.66 -0.57 8.85
CA THR A 175 -20.43 -1.19 7.76
C THR A 175 -21.48 -0.25 7.19
#